data_3c7cea9c47353dfae456afa91001914e
#
_entry.id   3c7cea9c47353dfae456afa91001914e
#
_cell.length_a   1.000
_cell.length_b   1.000
_cell.length_c   1.000
_cell.angle_alpha   90.00
_cell.angle_beta   90.00
_cell.angle_gamma   90.00
#
_symmetry.space_group_name_H-M   'P 1'
#
loop_
_entity.id
_entity.type
_entity.pdbx_description
1 polymer ?
#
loop_
_entity_poly.entity_id
_entity_poly.type
_entity_poly.pdbx_seq_one_letter_code
_entity_poly.pdbx_strand_id
1 'polypeptide(L)'
;FRSENVNKTIANAIVGLDAFDQALVDQTMIDQDDTPNKSKLGANAMLAVSLATARASATELEIPLYRYIGGTNARTLPVPLMNIINGGAHADNNVDFQEFMIVPAGAPSFAEALRWGAEVFHTLKGVLKKRGYATAVGDEGGFAPSLKSNDEAIEVILEAITAAGYKPGEEIALALDPASSEFFSEGHYVFKKSDGRKLTSEEMVEYWVNWVKQYPIIRSEEHTSELQSQFRISYA
;
A
#
# COMPACT_ATOMS: atom_id res chain seq x y z
N PHE A 1 -12.71 -6.17 22.62
CA PHE A 1 -13.00 -7.27 21.66
C PHE A 1 -11.73 -7.94 21.14
N ARG A 2 -10.76 -7.20 20.54
CA ARG A 2 -9.60 -7.82 19.88
C ARG A 2 -8.58 -8.44 20.83
N SER A 3 -8.28 -7.81 21.95
CA SER A 3 -7.40 -8.35 23.00
C SER A 3 -8.01 -9.57 23.70
N GLU A 4 -9.32 -9.64 23.80
CA GLU A 4 -10.02 -10.80 24.38
C GLU A 4 -9.91 -12.03 23.47
N ASN A 5 -10.02 -11.86 22.14
CA ASN A 5 -9.81 -12.93 21.17
C ASN A 5 -8.39 -13.49 21.28
N VAL A 6 -7.37 -12.63 21.40
CA VAL A 6 -5.97 -13.08 21.58
C VAL A 6 -5.81 -13.83 22.89
N ASN A 7 -6.24 -13.26 24.01
CA ASN A 7 -5.94 -13.77 25.35
C ASN A 7 -6.78 -14.99 25.76
N LYS A 8 -7.89 -15.22 25.10
CA LYS A 8 -8.78 -16.37 25.40
C LYS A 8 -8.82 -17.36 24.24
N THR A 9 -9.44 -16.97 23.14
CA THR A 9 -9.75 -17.94 22.06
C THR A 9 -8.48 -18.43 21.36
N ILE A 10 -7.64 -17.51 20.90
CA ILE A 10 -6.40 -17.87 20.20
C ILE A 10 -5.41 -18.50 21.16
N ALA A 11 -5.18 -17.93 22.33
CA ALA A 11 -4.26 -18.51 23.31
C ALA A 11 -4.62 -19.94 23.68
N ASN A 12 -5.90 -20.25 23.93
CA ASN A 12 -6.33 -21.60 24.24
C ASN A 12 -6.11 -22.61 23.09
N ALA A 13 -6.10 -22.13 21.86
CA ALA A 13 -5.89 -22.99 20.69
C ALA A 13 -4.42 -23.28 20.40
N ILE A 14 -3.52 -22.31 20.67
CA ILE A 14 -2.11 -22.38 20.27
C ILE A 14 -1.13 -22.68 21.41
N VAL A 15 -1.52 -22.47 22.68
CA VAL A 15 -0.63 -22.77 23.81
C VAL A 15 -0.29 -24.26 23.82
N GLY A 16 1.01 -24.55 23.83
CA GLY A 16 1.55 -25.91 23.77
C GLY A 16 1.96 -26.37 22.36
N LEU A 17 1.68 -25.59 21.32
CA LEU A 17 2.25 -25.83 20.00
C LEU A 17 3.71 -25.39 19.95
N ASP A 18 4.47 -26.03 19.05
CA ASP A 18 5.84 -25.60 18.77
C ASP A 18 5.85 -24.26 18.00
N ALA A 19 6.49 -23.25 18.57
CA ALA A 19 6.60 -21.93 17.94
C ALA A 19 7.45 -21.96 16.66
N PHE A 20 8.29 -22.95 16.46
CA PHE A 20 9.03 -23.12 15.20
C PHE A 20 8.15 -23.66 14.05
N ASP A 21 7.02 -24.27 14.36
CA ASP A 21 6.04 -24.66 13.35
C ASP A 21 5.05 -23.51 13.09
N GLN A 22 5.54 -22.45 12.45
CA GLN A 22 4.75 -21.27 12.11
C GLN A 22 3.49 -21.64 11.31
N ALA A 23 3.62 -22.59 10.38
CA ALA A 23 2.51 -23.01 9.54
C ALA A 23 1.39 -23.66 10.36
N LEU A 24 1.73 -24.51 11.34
CA LEU A 24 0.76 -25.11 12.23
C LEU A 24 0.06 -24.05 13.09
N VAL A 25 0.80 -23.10 13.66
CA VAL A 25 0.23 -22.03 14.46
C VAL A 25 -0.75 -21.17 13.64
N ASP A 26 -0.35 -20.76 12.45
CA ASP A 26 -1.18 -19.96 11.57
C ASP A 26 -2.43 -20.72 11.10
N GLN A 27 -2.29 -21.97 10.69
CA GLN A 27 -3.40 -22.82 10.28
C GLN A 27 -4.39 -23.06 11.43
N THR A 28 -3.89 -23.29 12.65
CA THR A 28 -4.74 -23.46 13.84
C THR A 28 -5.61 -22.22 14.08
N MET A 29 -5.06 -21.02 13.91
CA MET A 29 -5.83 -19.78 14.02
C MET A 29 -6.86 -19.63 12.89
N ILE A 30 -6.49 -19.99 11.67
CA ILE A 30 -7.39 -19.97 10.50
C ILE A 30 -8.57 -20.92 10.71
N ASP A 31 -8.31 -22.13 11.14
CA ASP A 31 -9.34 -23.14 11.41
C ASP A 31 -10.26 -22.72 12.58
N GLN A 32 -9.69 -22.06 13.59
CA GLN A 32 -10.46 -21.54 14.73
C GLN A 32 -11.36 -20.35 14.33
N ASP A 33 -10.92 -19.53 13.37
CA ASP A 33 -11.74 -18.44 12.82
C ASP A 33 -12.85 -18.99 11.92
N ASP A 34 -12.55 -19.93 11.05
CA ASP A 34 -13.49 -20.62 10.15
C ASP A 34 -14.36 -19.64 9.32
N THR A 35 -13.80 -18.47 8.95
CA THR A 35 -14.45 -17.50 8.07
C THR A 35 -13.53 -17.08 6.92
N PRO A 36 -14.05 -16.85 5.70
CA PRO A 36 -13.21 -16.48 4.56
C PRO A 36 -12.42 -15.19 4.78
N ASN A 37 -12.98 -14.24 5.53
CA ASN A 37 -12.44 -12.89 5.73
C ASN A 37 -11.89 -12.64 7.14
N LYS A 38 -11.69 -13.69 7.94
CA LYS A 38 -11.17 -13.60 9.32
C LYS A 38 -12.04 -12.74 10.25
N SER A 39 -13.37 -12.74 10.03
CA SER A 39 -14.29 -11.84 10.73
C SER A 39 -14.59 -12.25 12.18
N LYS A 40 -14.43 -13.51 12.54
CA LYS A 40 -14.74 -14.02 13.89
C LYS A 40 -13.66 -13.64 14.91
N LEU A 41 -12.40 -13.91 14.63
CA LEU A 41 -11.26 -13.55 15.48
C LEU A 41 -10.71 -12.15 15.17
N GLY A 42 -10.78 -11.75 13.92
CA GLY A 42 -10.23 -10.51 13.39
C GLY A 42 -8.81 -10.68 12.86
N ALA A 43 -8.59 -10.31 11.61
CA ALA A 43 -7.31 -10.45 10.92
C ALA A 43 -6.14 -9.83 11.71
N ASN A 44 -6.32 -8.65 12.30
CA ASN A 44 -5.28 -7.99 13.10
C ASN A 44 -4.89 -8.79 14.36
N ALA A 45 -5.85 -9.47 15.00
CA ALA A 45 -5.57 -10.31 16.17
C ALA A 45 -4.74 -11.53 15.76
N MET A 46 -5.12 -12.19 14.68
CA MET A 46 -4.40 -13.35 14.14
C MET A 46 -3.00 -12.95 13.67
N LEU A 47 -2.87 -11.86 12.92
CA LEU A 47 -1.58 -11.36 12.45
C LEU A 47 -0.65 -10.98 13.59
N ALA A 48 -1.18 -10.35 14.64
CA ALA A 48 -0.38 -9.98 15.81
C ALA A 48 0.22 -11.22 16.50
N VAL A 49 -0.54 -12.31 16.61
CA VAL A 49 -0.06 -13.58 17.18
C VAL A 49 0.94 -14.27 16.26
N SER A 50 0.64 -14.34 14.97
CA SER A 50 1.55 -14.91 13.95
C SER A 50 2.92 -14.22 13.96
N LEU A 51 2.94 -12.88 13.95
CA LEU A 51 4.17 -12.08 14.02
C LEU A 51 4.91 -12.26 15.35
N ALA A 52 4.18 -12.37 16.47
CA ALA A 52 4.78 -12.60 17.78
C ALA A 52 5.44 -13.98 17.86
N THR A 53 4.82 -15.00 17.27
CA THR A 53 5.36 -16.37 17.17
C THR A 53 6.66 -16.38 16.36
N ALA A 54 6.65 -15.78 15.17
CA ALA A 54 7.84 -15.67 14.33
C ALA A 54 8.99 -14.90 15.05
N ARG A 55 8.65 -13.84 15.80
CA ARG A 55 9.64 -13.10 16.58
C ARG A 55 10.20 -13.91 17.73
N ALA A 56 9.37 -14.68 18.44
CA ALA A 56 9.81 -15.54 19.53
C ALA A 56 10.80 -16.59 19.00
N SER A 57 10.48 -17.25 17.88
CA SER A 57 11.33 -18.24 17.23
C SER A 57 12.66 -17.64 16.76
N ALA A 58 12.63 -16.45 16.16
CA ALA A 58 13.83 -15.74 15.75
C ALA A 58 14.72 -15.38 16.97
N THR A 59 14.12 -14.97 18.08
CA THR A 59 14.82 -14.64 19.33
C THR A 59 15.47 -15.88 19.92
N GLU A 60 14.78 -17.02 19.97
CA GLU A 60 15.31 -18.30 20.47
C GLU A 60 16.50 -18.78 19.63
N LEU A 61 16.49 -18.55 18.33
CA LEU A 61 17.58 -18.86 17.41
C LEU A 61 18.70 -17.81 17.42
N GLU A 62 18.56 -16.72 18.17
CA GLU A 62 19.50 -15.60 18.21
C GLU A 62 19.78 -14.96 16.83
N ILE A 63 18.76 -14.95 15.94
CA ILE A 63 18.87 -14.34 14.61
C ILE A 63 17.86 -13.20 14.43
N PRO A 64 18.16 -12.19 13.58
CA PRO A 64 17.19 -11.14 13.28
C PRO A 64 15.93 -11.69 12.59
N LEU A 65 14.76 -11.13 12.90
CA LEU A 65 13.47 -11.56 12.34
C LEU A 65 13.46 -11.59 10.81
N TYR A 66 14.04 -10.60 10.14
CA TYR A 66 14.11 -10.57 8.69
C TYR A 66 14.87 -11.78 8.11
N ARG A 67 15.88 -12.27 8.84
CA ARG A 67 16.64 -13.46 8.44
C ARG A 67 15.90 -14.76 8.76
N TYR A 68 15.17 -14.79 9.85
CA TYR A 68 14.29 -15.92 10.18
C TYR A 68 13.23 -16.14 9.10
N ILE A 69 12.55 -15.05 8.71
CA ILE A 69 11.48 -15.12 7.69
C ILE A 69 12.06 -15.29 6.29
N GLY A 70 13.10 -14.56 5.93
CA GLY A 70 13.61 -14.50 4.56
C GLY A 70 14.74 -15.49 4.24
N GLY A 71 15.24 -16.24 5.24
CA GLY A 71 16.31 -17.19 5.07
C GLY A 71 17.68 -16.55 4.80
N THR A 72 18.61 -17.36 4.28
CA THR A 72 20.03 -16.97 4.08
C THR A 72 20.23 -15.86 3.07
N ASN A 73 19.31 -15.68 2.13
CA ASN A 73 19.37 -14.66 1.08
C ASN A 73 18.69 -13.32 1.46
N ALA A 74 18.08 -13.22 2.63
CA ALA A 74 17.44 -12.00 3.12
C ALA A 74 18.50 -10.94 3.50
N ARG A 75 19.05 -10.24 2.51
CA ARG A 75 20.10 -9.23 2.67
C ARG A 75 19.95 -8.02 1.75
N THR A 76 18.89 -7.98 0.96
CA THR A 76 18.62 -6.88 0.03
C THR A 76 17.42 -6.09 0.52
N LEU A 77 17.59 -4.78 0.71
CA LEU A 77 16.47 -3.88 0.97
C LEU A 77 15.69 -3.64 -0.33
N PRO A 78 14.36 -3.66 -0.29
CA PRO A 78 13.55 -3.35 -1.46
C PRO A 78 13.67 -1.86 -1.82
N VAL A 79 13.35 -1.52 -3.08
CA VAL A 79 13.13 -0.13 -3.47
C VAL A 79 11.90 0.38 -2.71
N PRO A 80 11.98 1.53 -2.02
CA PRO A 80 10.85 2.02 -1.23
C PRO A 80 9.72 2.53 -2.13
N LEU A 81 8.49 2.20 -1.76
CA LEU A 81 7.26 2.81 -2.25
C LEU A 81 6.86 3.92 -1.27
N MET A 82 6.86 5.17 -1.71
CA MET A 82 6.68 6.31 -0.81
C MET A 82 5.39 7.05 -1.16
N ASN A 83 4.37 6.91 -0.33
CA ASN A 83 3.11 7.62 -0.49
C ASN A 83 3.30 9.13 -0.23
N ILE A 84 3.03 9.98 -1.22
CA ILE A 84 3.24 11.43 -1.15
C ILE A 84 1.98 12.26 -1.40
N ILE A 85 0.93 11.68 -2.00
CA ILE A 85 -0.41 12.28 -2.07
C ILE A 85 -1.44 11.23 -1.66
N ASN A 86 -2.33 11.61 -0.75
CA ASN A 86 -3.47 10.84 -0.28
C ASN A 86 -4.78 11.33 -0.89
N GLY A 87 -5.68 10.39 -1.17
CA GLY A 87 -7.06 10.62 -1.51
C GLY A 87 -7.94 9.50 -0.96
N GLY A 88 -9.01 9.14 -1.64
CA GLY A 88 -9.87 8.04 -1.24
C GLY A 88 -10.33 8.12 0.22
N ALA A 89 -10.24 7.00 0.93
CA ALA A 89 -10.58 6.93 2.36
C ALA A 89 -9.54 7.57 3.26
N HIS A 90 -8.29 7.80 2.78
CA HIS A 90 -7.17 8.33 3.57
C HIS A 90 -7.12 9.87 3.63
N ALA A 91 -8.02 10.57 2.94
CA ALA A 91 -8.07 12.03 2.95
C ALA A 91 -9.48 12.58 2.72
N ASP A 92 -9.82 13.65 3.40
CA ASP A 92 -11.05 14.41 3.16
C ASP A 92 -10.77 15.48 2.07
N ASN A 93 -10.75 15.01 0.82
CA ASN A 93 -10.52 15.83 -0.37
C ASN A 93 -11.32 15.27 -1.56
N ASN A 94 -11.09 15.80 -2.76
CA ASN A 94 -11.79 15.42 -3.99
C ASN A 94 -10.98 14.52 -4.93
N VAL A 95 -10.02 13.77 -4.41
CA VAL A 95 -9.25 12.75 -5.14
C VAL A 95 -9.82 11.37 -4.82
N ASP A 96 -10.17 10.58 -5.84
CA ASP A 96 -10.83 9.28 -5.64
C ASP A 96 -9.85 8.18 -5.26
N PHE A 97 -8.65 8.17 -5.84
CA PHE A 97 -7.64 7.15 -5.57
C PHE A 97 -6.95 7.41 -4.25
N GLN A 98 -6.69 6.33 -3.51
CA GLN A 98 -6.27 6.39 -2.12
C GLN A 98 -4.83 6.84 -1.93
N GLU A 99 -3.90 6.29 -2.75
CA GLU A 99 -2.47 6.56 -2.62
C GLU A 99 -1.78 6.78 -3.96
N PHE A 100 -0.96 7.83 -3.99
CA PHE A 100 -0.05 8.12 -5.08
C PHE A 100 1.37 8.09 -4.54
N MET A 101 2.14 7.13 -5.03
CA MET A 101 3.49 6.84 -4.55
C MET A 101 4.54 7.19 -5.58
N ILE A 102 5.70 7.62 -5.09
CA ILE A 102 6.94 7.69 -5.87
C ILE A 102 7.81 6.47 -5.59
N VAL A 103 8.52 6.03 -6.60
CA VAL A 103 9.41 4.87 -6.57
C VAL A 103 10.78 5.28 -7.10
N PRO A 104 11.76 5.59 -6.25
CA PRO A 104 13.11 5.99 -6.67
C PRO A 104 13.91 4.78 -7.20
N ALA A 105 13.43 4.14 -8.28
CA ALA A 105 14.00 2.92 -8.83
C ALA A 105 15.40 3.09 -9.44
N GLY A 106 15.75 4.30 -9.88
CA GLY A 106 17.08 4.63 -10.40
C GLY A 106 18.14 4.92 -9.33
N ALA A 107 17.76 4.95 -8.04
CA ALA A 107 18.69 5.25 -6.98
C ALA A 107 19.71 4.11 -6.76
N PRO A 108 21.01 4.43 -6.55
CA PRO A 108 22.05 3.41 -6.44
C PRO A 108 22.04 2.65 -5.11
N SER A 109 21.30 3.13 -4.11
CA SER A 109 21.17 2.51 -2.79
C SER A 109 19.86 2.90 -2.12
N PHE A 110 19.45 2.14 -1.10
CA PHE A 110 18.27 2.46 -0.29
C PHE A 110 18.39 3.85 0.38
N ALA A 111 19.56 4.20 0.89
CA ALA A 111 19.79 5.51 1.50
C ALA A 111 19.58 6.66 0.51
N GLU A 112 20.09 6.51 -0.72
CA GLU A 112 19.84 7.49 -1.79
C GLU A 112 18.38 7.51 -2.22
N ALA A 113 17.74 6.35 -2.33
CA ALA A 113 16.29 6.29 -2.64
C ALA A 113 15.47 7.06 -1.61
N LEU A 114 15.76 6.89 -0.31
CA LEU A 114 15.10 7.62 0.76
C LEU A 114 15.38 9.14 0.69
N ARG A 115 16.62 9.53 0.41
CA ARG A 115 16.99 10.94 0.23
C ARG A 115 16.23 11.58 -0.93
N TRP A 116 16.22 10.92 -2.09
CA TRP A 116 15.48 11.39 -3.26
C TRP A 116 14.00 11.56 -2.98
N GLY A 117 13.41 10.58 -2.30
CA GLY A 117 12.00 10.63 -1.91
C GLY A 117 11.69 11.81 -0.99
N ALA A 118 12.55 12.08 0.00
CA ALA A 118 12.40 13.22 0.90
C ALA A 118 12.51 14.56 0.16
N GLU A 119 13.45 14.68 -0.77
CA GLU A 119 13.64 15.88 -1.59
C GLU A 119 12.43 16.15 -2.48
N VAL A 120 11.88 15.11 -3.14
CA VAL A 120 10.66 15.24 -3.94
C VAL A 120 9.46 15.61 -3.06
N PHE A 121 9.32 14.99 -1.88
CA PHE A 121 8.24 15.32 -0.95
C PHE A 121 8.26 16.79 -0.52
N HIS A 122 9.44 17.30 -0.15
CA HIS A 122 9.58 18.71 0.22
C HIS A 122 9.37 19.67 -0.98
N THR A 123 9.80 19.27 -2.16
CA THR A 123 9.57 20.02 -3.39
C THR A 123 8.08 20.06 -3.75
N LEU A 124 7.37 18.92 -3.61
CA LEU A 124 5.93 18.84 -3.80
C LEU A 124 5.16 19.78 -2.88
N LYS A 125 5.59 19.92 -1.63
CA LYS A 125 5.02 20.93 -0.72
C LYS A 125 5.10 22.34 -1.29
N GLY A 126 6.23 22.68 -1.91
CA GLY A 126 6.44 23.96 -2.58
C GLY A 126 5.54 24.15 -3.80
N VAL A 127 5.43 23.12 -4.65
CA VAL A 127 4.55 23.10 -5.84
C VAL A 127 3.08 23.30 -5.44
N LEU A 128 2.60 22.55 -4.47
CA LEU A 128 1.22 22.65 -3.97
C LEU A 128 0.93 24.05 -3.41
N LYS A 129 1.82 24.61 -2.59
CA LYS A 129 1.68 25.97 -2.06
C LYS A 129 1.63 27.03 -3.17
N LYS A 130 2.51 26.92 -4.17
CA LYS A 130 2.55 27.85 -5.31
C LYS A 130 1.26 27.84 -6.11
N ARG A 131 0.62 26.66 -6.21
CA ARG A 131 -0.69 26.49 -6.87
C ARG A 131 -1.88 26.84 -5.96
N GLY A 132 -1.65 27.24 -4.70
CA GLY A 132 -2.69 27.60 -3.74
C GLY A 132 -3.37 26.43 -3.04
N TYR A 133 -2.80 25.23 -3.12
CA TYR A 133 -3.33 24.02 -2.48
C TYR A 133 -2.89 23.89 -1.02
N ALA A 134 -3.71 23.21 -0.23
CA ALA A 134 -3.38 22.83 1.14
C ALA A 134 -2.21 21.83 1.17
N THR A 135 -1.40 21.91 2.22
CA THR A 135 -0.28 20.99 2.47
C THR A 135 -0.42 20.28 3.82
N ALA A 136 -1.65 20.10 4.28
CA ALA A 136 -1.96 19.15 5.35
C ALA A 136 -1.72 17.73 4.86
N VAL A 137 -1.35 16.84 5.76
CA VAL A 137 -1.10 15.43 5.45
C VAL A 137 -2.34 14.59 5.78
N GLY A 138 -2.54 13.52 5.01
CA GLY A 138 -3.52 12.50 5.30
C GLY A 138 -3.00 11.42 6.26
N ASP A 139 -3.77 10.37 6.41
CA ASP A 139 -3.51 9.31 7.40
C ASP A 139 -2.20 8.54 7.14
N GLU A 140 -1.79 8.43 5.88
CA GLU A 140 -0.57 7.74 5.43
C GLU A 140 0.64 8.68 5.25
N GLY A 141 0.54 9.95 5.70
CA GLY A 141 1.65 10.90 5.68
C GLY A 141 1.87 11.65 4.37
N GLY A 142 1.21 11.28 3.27
CA GLY A 142 1.16 12.06 2.03
C GLY A 142 0.32 13.32 2.19
N PHE A 143 0.53 14.33 1.33
CA PHE A 143 -0.32 15.53 1.32
C PHE A 143 -1.74 15.20 0.88
N ALA A 144 -2.72 15.95 1.39
CA ALA A 144 -4.14 15.77 1.12
C ALA A 144 -4.77 17.02 0.44
N PRO A 145 -4.26 17.50 -0.70
CA PRO A 145 -4.81 18.66 -1.38
C PRO A 145 -6.16 18.33 -2.05
N SER A 146 -7.04 19.34 -2.13
CA SER A 146 -8.25 19.26 -2.96
C SER A 146 -7.91 19.60 -4.41
N LEU A 147 -7.42 18.63 -5.16
CA LEU A 147 -7.06 18.75 -6.57
C LEU A 147 -8.31 18.66 -7.46
N LYS A 148 -8.18 19.05 -8.73
CA LYS A 148 -9.31 19.07 -9.68
C LYS A 148 -9.68 17.68 -10.18
N SER A 149 -8.71 16.75 -10.21
CA SER A 149 -8.88 15.40 -10.72
C SER A 149 -7.79 14.46 -10.19
N ASN A 150 -7.97 13.15 -10.42
CA ASN A 150 -6.93 12.16 -10.18
C ASN A 150 -5.70 12.38 -11.09
N ASP A 151 -5.91 12.87 -12.33
CA ASP A 151 -4.82 13.21 -13.25
C ASP A 151 -3.95 14.35 -12.71
N GLU A 152 -4.56 15.41 -12.14
CA GLU A 152 -3.80 16.50 -11.54
C GLU A 152 -2.92 16.03 -10.37
N ALA A 153 -3.32 14.97 -9.65
CA ALA A 153 -2.46 14.40 -8.61
C ALA A 153 -1.15 13.86 -9.21
N ILE A 154 -1.22 13.15 -10.33
CA ILE A 154 -0.02 12.69 -11.04
C ILE A 154 0.79 13.87 -11.58
N GLU A 155 0.13 14.85 -12.19
CA GLU A 155 0.82 16.00 -12.81
C GLU A 155 1.63 16.82 -11.80
N VAL A 156 1.08 17.09 -10.61
CA VAL A 156 1.82 17.84 -9.57
C VAL A 156 2.98 17.01 -9.00
N ILE A 157 2.87 15.69 -8.97
CA ILE A 157 3.98 14.81 -8.58
C ILE A 157 5.09 14.84 -9.62
N LEU A 158 4.76 14.73 -10.90
CA LEU A 158 5.75 14.79 -12.00
C LEU A 158 6.44 16.16 -12.05
N GLU A 159 5.69 17.26 -11.83
CA GLU A 159 6.28 18.59 -11.66
C GLU A 159 7.27 18.63 -10.49
N ALA A 160 6.90 18.04 -9.35
CA ALA A 160 7.76 18.00 -8.17
C ALA A 160 9.03 17.16 -8.38
N ILE A 161 8.93 16.01 -9.05
CA ILE A 161 10.09 15.17 -9.40
C ILE A 161 11.05 15.96 -10.29
N THR A 162 10.54 16.62 -11.32
CA THR A 162 11.33 17.43 -12.25
C THR A 162 11.95 18.64 -11.54
N ALA A 163 11.18 19.36 -10.71
CA ALA A 163 11.66 20.51 -9.97
C ALA A 163 12.70 20.16 -8.89
N ALA A 164 12.67 18.92 -8.38
CA ALA A 164 13.69 18.38 -7.48
C ALA A 164 14.99 17.98 -8.22
N GLY A 165 15.01 18.04 -9.57
CA GLY A 165 16.17 17.74 -10.40
C GLY A 165 16.26 16.28 -10.86
N TYR A 166 15.19 15.49 -10.68
CA TYR A 166 15.14 14.10 -11.09
C TYR A 166 14.35 13.90 -12.39
N LYS A 167 14.60 12.79 -13.08
CA LYS A 167 13.94 12.42 -14.33
C LYS A 167 12.78 11.46 -14.06
N PRO A 168 11.50 11.88 -14.32
CA PRO A 168 10.36 10.99 -14.21
C PRO A 168 10.49 9.77 -15.13
N GLY A 169 10.25 8.59 -14.59
CA GLY A 169 10.30 7.33 -15.32
C GLY A 169 11.69 6.69 -15.45
N GLU A 170 12.76 7.50 -15.45
CA GLU A 170 14.14 6.98 -15.49
C GLU A 170 14.72 6.81 -14.08
N GLU A 171 14.63 7.85 -13.26
CA GLU A 171 15.18 7.88 -11.90
C GLU A 171 14.09 7.62 -10.85
N ILE A 172 12.93 8.25 -11.01
CA ILE A 172 11.78 8.12 -10.12
C ILE A 172 10.55 7.80 -10.95
N ALA A 173 9.98 6.62 -10.74
CA ALA A 173 8.72 6.19 -11.30
C ALA A 173 7.56 6.43 -10.33
N LEU A 174 6.34 6.09 -10.76
CA LEU A 174 5.12 6.17 -9.97
C LEU A 174 4.58 4.79 -9.64
N ALA A 175 3.93 4.69 -8.48
CA ALA A 175 3.08 3.58 -8.11
C ALA A 175 1.78 4.10 -7.52
N LEU A 176 0.73 3.30 -7.60
CA LEU A 176 -0.60 3.66 -7.15
C LEU A 176 -1.18 2.59 -6.24
N ASP A 177 -2.00 3.01 -5.31
CA ASP A 177 -3.00 2.19 -4.67
C ASP A 177 -4.36 2.89 -4.82
N PRO A 178 -5.15 2.51 -5.83
CA PRO A 178 -6.45 3.12 -6.05
C PRO A 178 -7.48 2.74 -5.00
N ALA A 179 -7.32 1.59 -4.30
CA ALA A 179 -8.31 0.99 -3.42
C ALA A 179 -9.70 0.92 -4.10
N SER A 180 -9.74 0.32 -5.29
CA SER A 180 -10.89 0.41 -6.19
C SER A 180 -12.19 -0.19 -5.65
N SER A 181 -12.13 -1.09 -4.67
CA SER A 181 -13.30 -1.57 -3.94
C SER A 181 -14.06 -0.48 -3.18
N GLU A 182 -13.37 0.59 -2.75
CA GLU A 182 -13.98 1.70 -2.01
C GLU A 182 -14.89 2.56 -2.90
N PHE A 183 -14.66 2.57 -4.21
CA PHE A 183 -15.49 3.29 -5.17
C PHE A 183 -16.24 2.38 -6.17
N PHE A 184 -16.21 1.05 -5.96
CA PHE A 184 -17.04 0.11 -6.72
C PHE A 184 -18.41 -0.03 -6.07
N SER A 185 -19.48 0.18 -6.85
CA SER A 185 -20.85 0.07 -6.39
C SER A 185 -21.80 -0.27 -7.55
N GLU A 186 -22.70 -1.21 -7.33
CA GLU A 186 -23.75 -1.58 -8.30
C GLU A 186 -23.19 -1.93 -9.70
N GLY A 187 -22.04 -2.65 -9.73
CA GLY A 187 -21.41 -3.08 -10.97
C GLY A 187 -20.59 -2.02 -11.70
N HIS A 188 -20.38 -0.84 -11.11
CA HIS A 188 -19.63 0.26 -11.71
C HIS A 188 -18.60 0.83 -10.73
N TYR A 189 -17.51 1.37 -11.27
CA TYR A 189 -16.57 2.22 -10.57
C TYR A 189 -17.04 3.67 -10.63
N VAL A 190 -17.27 4.30 -9.49
CA VAL A 190 -17.87 5.63 -9.39
C VAL A 190 -16.90 6.61 -8.75
N PHE A 191 -16.41 7.57 -9.50
CA PHE A 191 -15.49 8.62 -9.02
C PHE A 191 -16.28 9.70 -8.26
N LYS A 192 -16.72 9.36 -7.05
CA LYS A 192 -17.66 10.17 -6.24
C LYS A 192 -17.07 11.48 -5.77
N LYS A 193 -15.73 11.53 -5.60
CA LYS A 193 -15.04 12.68 -5.03
C LYS A 193 -14.64 13.70 -6.09
N SER A 194 -14.32 13.27 -7.30
CA SER A 194 -13.91 14.16 -8.40
C SER A 194 -15.10 14.58 -9.29
N ASP A 195 -15.39 13.85 -10.33
CA ASP A 195 -16.33 14.28 -11.38
C ASP A 195 -17.64 13.47 -11.45
N GLY A 196 -17.79 12.47 -10.60
CA GLY A 196 -18.99 11.65 -10.51
C GLY A 196 -19.17 10.65 -11.67
N ARG A 197 -18.15 10.49 -12.56
CA ARG A 197 -18.25 9.53 -13.66
C ARG A 197 -18.43 8.11 -13.15
N LYS A 198 -19.15 7.32 -13.94
CA LYS A 198 -19.36 5.89 -13.70
C LYS A 198 -18.70 5.12 -14.84
N LEU A 199 -17.87 4.15 -14.50
CA LEU A 199 -17.15 3.33 -15.45
C LEU A 199 -17.54 1.86 -15.24
N THR A 200 -17.77 1.13 -16.34
CA THR A 200 -17.82 -0.33 -16.32
C THR A 200 -16.43 -0.90 -16.05
N SER A 201 -16.32 -2.21 -15.86
CA SER A 201 -15.03 -2.87 -15.70
C SER A 201 -14.15 -2.70 -16.94
N GLU A 202 -14.73 -2.79 -18.13
CA GLU A 202 -14.04 -2.62 -19.41
C GLU A 202 -13.51 -1.18 -19.56
N GLU A 203 -14.34 -0.18 -19.25
CA GLU A 203 -13.97 1.23 -19.30
C GLU A 203 -12.88 1.56 -18.25
N MET A 204 -12.93 0.91 -17.08
CA MET A 204 -11.89 1.08 -16.06
C MET A 204 -10.56 0.47 -16.51
N VAL A 205 -10.58 -0.67 -17.21
CA VAL A 205 -9.38 -1.23 -17.84
C VAL A 205 -8.79 -0.27 -18.88
N GLU A 206 -9.63 0.31 -19.75
CA GLU A 206 -9.18 1.30 -20.73
C GLU A 206 -8.60 2.56 -20.06
N TYR A 207 -9.19 3.00 -18.96
CA TYR A 207 -8.67 4.11 -18.16
C TYR A 207 -7.24 3.82 -17.68
N TRP A 208 -6.99 2.64 -17.09
CA TRP A 208 -5.66 2.24 -16.63
C TRP A 208 -4.67 2.05 -17.79
N VAL A 209 -5.08 1.46 -18.89
CA VAL A 209 -4.24 1.31 -20.09
C VAL A 209 -3.78 2.69 -20.61
N ASN A 210 -4.67 3.67 -20.63
CA ASN A 210 -4.32 5.02 -21.05
C ASN A 210 -3.36 5.71 -20.06
N TRP A 211 -3.59 5.55 -18.77
CA TRP A 211 -2.71 6.10 -17.75
C TRP A 211 -1.30 5.52 -17.80
N VAL A 212 -1.17 4.21 -17.92
CA VAL A 212 0.15 3.55 -18.02
C VAL A 212 0.90 3.94 -19.30
N LYS A 213 0.19 4.26 -20.39
CA LYS A 213 0.81 4.79 -21.61
C LYS A 213 1.26 6.24 -21.49
N GLN A 214 0.56 7.04 -20.69
CA GLN A 214 0.79 8.47 -20.54
C GLN A 214 1.78 8.80 -19.43
N TYR A 215 1.76 8.05 -18.34
CA TYR A 215 2.51 8.32 -17.12
C TYR A 215 3.49 7.17 -16.80
N PRO A 216 4.60 7.45 -16.13
CA PRO A 216 5.60 6.42 -15.79
C PRO A 216 5.16 5.57 -14.57
N ILE A 217 4.00 4.95 -14.67
CA ILE A 217 3.44 4.07 -13.64
C ILE A 217 4.01 2.67 -13.85
N ILE A 218 4.70 2.14 -12.83
CA ILE A 218 5.32 0.81 -12.88
C ILE A 218 4.63 -0.21 -11.98
N ARG A 219 3.75 0.24 -11.10
CA ARG A 219 3.00 -0.62 -10.19
C ARG A 219 1.66 0.00 -9.81
N SER A 220 0.67 -0.87 -9.66
CA SER A 220 -0.60 -0.55 -8.99
C SER A 220 -0.94 -1.70 -8.05
N GLU A 221 -1.56 -1.41 -6.90
CA GLU A 221 -1.96 -2.39 -5.91
C GLU A 221 -3.41 -2.14 -5.45
N GLU A 222 -4.06 -3.20 -4.99
CA GLU A 222 -5.41 -3.16 -4.45
C GLU A 222 -5.45 -3.99 -3.15
N HIS A 223 -6.10 -3.48 -2.12
CA HIS A 223 -6.14 -4.11 -0.80
C HIS A 223 -7.11 -5.27 -0.67
N THR A 224 -8.05 -5.45 -1.58
CA THR A 224 -9.13 -6.40 -1.42
C THR A 224 -8.92 -7.67 -2.20
N SER A 225 -9.20 -8.79 -1.51
CA SER A 225 -9.09 -10.14 -2.05
C SER A 225 -10.03 -10.40 -3.25
N GLU A 226 -11.11 -9.66 -3.41
CA GLU A 226 -12.07 -9.87 -4.49
C GLU A 226 -11.55 -9.47 -5.86
N LEU A 227 -10.76 -8.41 -5.96
CA LEU A 227 -10.11 -8.00 -7.21
C LEU A 227 -8.85 -8.82 -7.51
N GLN A 228 -8.13 -9.28 -6.49
CA GLN A 228 -6.98 -10.18 -6.65
C GLN A 228 -7.38 -11.53 -7.28
N SER A 229 -8.61 -11.98 -7.11
CA SER A 229 -9.10 -13.22 -7.73
C SER A 229 -9.37 -13.08 -9.23
N GLN A 230 -9.59 -11.87 -9.73
CA GLN A 230 -9.87 -11.58 -11.15
C GLN A 230 -8.64 -11.13 -11.92
N PHE A 231 -7.65 -10.53 -11.25
CA PHE A 231 -6.38 -10.11 -11.84
C PHE A 231 -5.21 -10.82 -11.16
N ARG A 232 -4.99 -12.09 -11.52
CA ARG A 232 -3.69 -12.72 -11.29
C ARG A 232 -2.69 -12.10 -12.27
N ILE A 233 -2.04 -11.02 -11.87
CA ILE A 233 -0.76 -10.65 -12.46
C ILE A 233 0.24 -11.65 -11.88
N SER A 234 0.56 -12.68 -12.65
CA SER A 234 1.65 -13.57 -12.30
C SER A 234 2.94 -12.79 -12.48
N TYR A 235 3.65 -12.58 -11.40
CA TYR A 235 5.04 -12.18 -11.46
C TYR A 235 5.84 -13.40 -11.94
N ALA A 236 6.33 -13.36 -13.17
CA ALA A 236 7.39 -14.23 -13.65
C ALA A 236 8.74 -13.64 -13.27
#